data_2b5575fc3a8189c10b79cdf8236b7bdb
#
_entry.id   2b5575fc3a8189c10b79cdf8236b7bdb
#
_cell.length_a   1.000
_cell.length_b   1.000
_cell.length_c   1.000
_cell.angle_alpha   90.00
_cell.angle_beta   90.00
_cell.angle_gamma   90.00
#
_symmetry.space_group_name_H-M   'P 1'
#
loop_
_entity.id
_entity.type
_entity.pdbx_description
1 polymer ?
#
loop_
_entity_poly.entity_id
_entity_poly.type
_entity_poly.pdbx_seq_one_letter_code
_entity_poly.pdbx_strand_id
1 'polypeptide(L)'
;MNRIKKHELPKRRVAARLRRQSAEVKAQPQGSSFDFLVNGTIRVAMKVALPHRTTHNVVSRGRRYTYRYRTWHFNFHRHGRMDRRYADFIICVAHNSRRNRPDDCFVIPWEAISGKTFALHDSRTKAYVGRYACYRNSWDLVGEAVNRSAATLRKVA
;
A
#
# COMPACT_ATOMS: atom_id res chain seq x y z
N MET A 1 14.54 -20.00 -2.63
CA MET A 1 14.13 -19.10 -1.53
C MET A 1 12.61 -18.97 -1.54
N ASN A 2 11.96 -19.48 -0.49
CA ASN A 2 10.50 -19.65 -0.46
C ASN A 2 9.74 -18.34 -0.64
N ARG A 3 8.85 -18.23 -1.63
CA ARG A 3 7.98 -17.07 -1.89
C ARG A 3 7.20 -16.60 -0.65
N ILE A 4 6.85 -17.53 0.22
CA ILE A 4 6.07 -17.29 1.45
C ILE A 4 6.82 -16.35 2.41
N LYS A 5 8.14 -16.48 2.57
CA LYS A 5 8.93 -15.65 3.50
C LYS A 5 9.08 -14.18 3.08
N LYS A 6 8.95 -13.87 1.77
CA LYS A 6 9.10 -12.49 1.27
C LYS A 6 7.94 -11.55 1.66
N HIS A 7 6.75 -12.08 1.87
CA HIS A 7 5.56 -11.28 2.23
C HIS A 7 5.29 -11.26 3.74
N GLU A 8 5.89 -12.18 4.50
CA GLU A 8 5.59 -12.30 5.93
C GLU A 8 6.09 -11.12 6.75
N LEU A 9 7.32 -10.67 6.51
CA LEU A 9 7.90 -9.53 7.23
C LEU A 9 7.14 -8.22 6.97
N PRO A 10 6.83 -7.85 5.71
CA PRO A 10 5.96 -6.71 5.43
C PRO A 10 4.59 -6.85 6.08
N LYS A 11 3.97 -8.03 6.07
CA LYS A 11 2.67 -8.28 6.70
C LYS A 11 2.70 -8.03 8.21
N ARG A 12 3.73 -8.50 8.90
CA ARG A 12 3.93 -8.26 10.35
C ARG A 12 4.11 -6.77 10.66
N ARG A 13 4.87 -6.04 9.84
CA ARG A 13 5.10 -4.60 10.00
C ARG A 13 3.81 -3.79 9.80
N VAL A 14 3.03 -4.13 8.78
CA VAL A 14 1.71 -3.51 8.54
C VAL A 14 0.78 -3.79 9.71
N ALA A 15 0.67 -5.03 10.17
CA ALA A 15 -0.15 -5.38 11.33
C ALA A 15 0.26 -4.58 12.59
N ALA A 16 1.56 -4.42 12.84
CA ALA A 16 2.06 -3.63 13.97
C ALA A 16 1.69 -2.13 13.86
N ARG A 17 1.70 -1.59 12.63
CA ARG A 17 1.26 -0.20 12.39
C ARG A 17 -0.25 -0.04 12.58
N LEU A 18 -1.05 -0.96 12.06
CA LEU A 18 -2.50 -0.96 12.24
C LEU A 18 -2.89 -1.04 13.72
N ARG A 19 -2.20 -1.87 14.52
CA ARG A 19 -2.45 -1.97 15.98
C ARG A 19 -2.16 -0.68 16.75
N ARG A 20 -1.36 0.23 16.21
CA ARG A 20 -1.16 1.56 16.81
C ARG A 20 -2.35 2.49 16.55
N GLN A 21 -3.15 2.21 15.52
CA GLN A 21 -4.32 3.01 15.16
C GLN A 21 -5.63 2.42 15.72
N SER A 22 -5.60 1.18 16.23
CA SER A 22 -6.78 0.42 16.59
C SER A 22 -6.49 -0.61 17.67
N ALA A 23 -7.49 -0.89 18.50
CA ALA A 23 -7.39 -1.87 19.58
C ALA A 23 -7.33 -3.31 19.06
N GLU A 24 -8.00 -3.63 17.96
CA GLU A 24 -8.10 -4.99 17.45
C GLU A 24 -7.73 -5.07 15.95
N VAL A 25 -6.78 -5.95 15.64
CA VAL A 25 -6.38 -6.25 14.26
C VAL A 25 -6.28 -7.77 14.08
N LYS A 26 -7.20 -8.34 13.33
CA LYS A 26 -7.23 -9.76 12.96
C LYS A 26 -6.66 -9.97 11.56
N ALA A 27 -5.57 -10.73 11.46
CA ALA A 27 -5.08 -11.19 10.15
C ALA A 27 -6.03 -12.25 9.59
N GLN A 28 -6.32 -12.14 8.29
CA GLN A 28 -7.17 -13.09 7.60
C GLN A 28 -6.37 -14.26 7.03
N PRO A 29 -6.99 -15.44 6.87
CA PRO A 29 -6.37 -16.58 6.22
C PRO A 29 -5.91 -16.25 4.79
N GLN A 30 -4.92 -17.01 4.31
CA GLN A 30 -4.48 -16.92 2.93
C GLN A 30 -5.64 -17.25 1.97
N GLY A 31 -5.81 -16.44 0.94
CA GLY A 31 -6.92 -16.59 -0.03
C GLY A 31 -8.16 -15.75 0.29
N SER A 32 -8.22 -15.13 1.47
CA SER A 32 -9.29 -14.17 1.82
C SER A 32 -9.29 -12.95 0.89
N SER A 33 -10.44 -12.26 0.81
CA SER A 33 -10.57 -11.07 -0.05
C SER A 33 -9.75 -9.88 0.43
N PHE A 34 -9.41 -9.82 1.69
CA PHE A 34 -8.58 -8.80 2.31
C PHE A 34 -7.64 -9.46 3.33
N ASP A 35 -6.61 -8.74 3.78
CA ASP A 35 -5.55 -9.28 4.61
C ASP A 35 -5.76 -9.08 6.11
N PHE A 36 -6.44 -7.98 6.49
CA PHE A 36 -6.71 -7.64 7.89
C PHE A 36 -8.14 -7.13 8.07
N LEU A 37 -8.74 -7.53 9.20
CA LEU A 37 -9.97 -6.94 9.71
C LEU A 37 -9.62 -6.12 10.96
N VAL A 38 -9.95 -4.84 10.93
CA VAL A 38 -9.64 -3.89 11.99
C VAL A 38 -10.93 -3.53 12.73
N ASN A 39 -10.93 -3.71 14.05
CA ASN A 39 -12.10 -3.54 14.95
C ASN A 39 -13.38 -4.21 14.43
N GLY A 40 -13.26 -5.38 13.80
CA GLY A 40 -14.38 -6.15 13.29
C GLY A 40 -15.13 -5.56 12.09
N THR A 41 -14.78 -4.35 11.63
CA THR A 41 -15.55 -3.62 10.61
C THR A 41 -14.74 -3.15 9.41
N ILE A 42 -13.51 -2.69 9.59
CA ILE A 42 -12.69 -2.11 8.52
C ILE A 42 -11.85 -3.19 7.85
N ARG A 43 -12.07 -3.41 6.57
CA ARG A 43 -11.35 -4.38 5.75
C ARG A 43 -10.14 -3.72 5.10
N VAL A 44 -8.96 -4.29 5.33
CA VAL A 44 -7.70 -3.77 4.81
C VAL A 44 -7.03 -4.83 3.93
N ALA A 45 -6.79 -4.51 2.67
CA ALA A 45 -5.99 -5.31 1.75
C ALA A 45 -4.55 -4.80 1.68
N MET A 46 -3.60 -5.69 1.44
CA MET A 46 -2.20 -5.35 1.33
C MET A 46 -1.64 -5.77 -0.03
N LYS A 47 -0.87 -4.88 -0.64
CA LYS A 47 -0.11 -5.12 -1.86
C LYS A 47 1.36 -4.87 -1.58
N VAL A 48 2.20 -5.87 -1.80
CA VAL A 48 3.66 -5.73 -1.62
C VAL A 48 4.32 -5.76 -2.99
N ALA A 49 5.09 -4.74 -3.29
CA ALA A 49 5.92 -4.69 -4.49
C ALA A 49 7.41 -4.74 -4.12
N LEU A 50 8.17 -5.46 -4.93
CA LEU A 50 9.63 -5.49 -4.89
C LEU A 50 10.18 -4.48 -5.90
N PRO A 51 11.36 -3.90 -5.65
CA PRO A 51 11.95 -2.94 -6.57
C PRO A 51 12.44 -3.62 -7.85
N HIS A 52 12.05 -3.06 -8.98
CA HIS A 52 12.64 -3.35 -10.29
C HIS A 52 13.64 -2.27 -10.67
N ARG A 53 14.74 -2.67 -11.30
CA ARG A 53 15.66 -1.71 -11.93
C ARG A 53 15.09 -1.32 -13.27
N THR A 54 14.87 -0.02 -13.47
CA THR A 54 14.41 0.55 -14.72
C THR A 54 15.52 1.42 -15.28
N THR A 55 15.78 1.27 -16.57
CA THR A 55 16.70 2.13 -17.33
C THR A 55 15.89 2.94 -18.33
N HIS A 56 16.03 4.24 -18.28
CA HIS A 56 15.35 5.16 -19.19
C HIS A 56 16.38 5.97 -19.96
N ASN A 57 16.34 5.89 -21.28
CA ASN A 57 17.22 6.65 -22.17
C ASN A 57 16.44 7.84 -22.74
N VAL A 58 16.95 9.02 -22.54
CA VAL A 58 16.37 10.26 -23.05
C VAL A 58 17.38 10.96 -23.93
N VAL A 59 16.95 11.44 -25.09
CA VAL A 59 17.74 12.35 -25.95
C VAL A 59 17.22 13.75 -25.73
N SER A 60 18.07 14.63 -25.24
CA SER A 60 17.76 16.04 -25.06
C SER A 60 18.88 16.90 -25.59
N ARG A 61 18.56 17.86 -26.46
CA ARG A 61 19.53 18.77 -27.12
C ARG A 61 20.69 18.00 -27.77
N GLY A 62 20.39 16.91 -28.49
CA GLY A 62 21.38 16.08 -29.19
C GLY A 62 22.25 15.20 -28.28
N ARG A 63 22.05 15.23 -26.96
CA ARG A 63 22.80 14.39 -26.00
C ARG A 63 21.92 13.30 -25.48
N ARG A 64 22.49 12.09 -25.35
CA ARG A 64 21.82 10.92 -24.74
C ARG A 64 22.11 10.91 -23.25
N TYR A 65 21.04 10.80 -22.43
CA TYR A 65 21.09 10.63 -20.99
C TYR A 65 20.50 9.28 -20.63
N THR A 66 21.17 8.55 -19.75
CA THR A 66 20.70 7.28 -19.24
C THR A 66 20.41 7.41 -17.75
N TYR A 67 19.14 7.28 -17.40
CA TYR A 67 18.68 7.29 -16.01
C TYR A 67 18.47 5.87 -15.55
N ARG A 68 19.01 5.53 -14.38
CA ARG A 68 18.80 4.26 -13.71
C ARG A 68 18.12 4.51 -12.37
N TYR A 69 16.93 3.97 -12.19
CA TYR A 69 16.16 4.13 -10.97
C TYR A 69 15.44 2.82 -10.62
N ARG A 70 14.92 2.74 -9.40
CA ARG A 70 14.09 1.62 -8.96
C ARG A 70 12.64 2.02 -9.10
N THR A 71 11.80 1.05 -9.46
CA THR A 71 10.36 1.22 -9.60
C THR A 71 9.66 0.10 -8.87
N TRP A 72 8.61 0.44 -8.15
CA TRP A 72 7.67 -0.51 -7.56
C TRP A 72 6.35 -0.36 -8.28
N HIS A 73 5.78 -1.50 -8.72
CA HIS A 73 4.51 -1.53 -9.43
C HIS A 73 3.47 -2.23 -8.58
N PHE A 74 2.33 -1.59 -8.40
CA PHE A 74 1.16 -2.12 -7.71
C PHE A 74 0.01 -2.25 -8.68
N ASN A 75 -0.72 -3.37 -8.57
CA ASN A 75 -1.94 -3.61 -9.32
C ASN A 75 -3.11 -3.65 -8.32
N PHE A 76 -4.09 -2.79 -8.51
CA PHE A 76 -5.29 -2.73 -7.67
C PHE A 76 -6.32 -3.80 -8.04
N HIS A 77 -6.18 -4.43 -9.19
CA HIS A 77 -7.03 -5.54 -9.58
C HIS A 77 -6.90 -6.70 -8.61
N ARG A 78 -8.00 -7.37 -8.39
CA ARG A 78 -8.04 -8.69 -7.79
C ARG A 78 -8.71 -9.64 -8.78
N HIS A 79 -8.02 -10.74 -9.13
CA HIS A 79 -8.50 -11.70 -10.14
C HIS A 79 -8.92 -11.04 -11.46
N GLY A 80 -8.19 -10.01 -11.87
CA GLY A 80 -8.44 -9.28 -13.12
C GLY A 80 -9.64 -8.31 -13.10
N ARG A 81 -10.29 -8.11 -11.94
CA ARG A 81 -11.47 -7.25 -11.81
C ARG A 81 -11.23 -6.11 -10.83
N MET A 82 -11.69 -4.91 -11.19
CA MET A 82 -11.68 -3.68 -10.37
C MET A 82 -13.08 -3.25 -9.92
N ASP A 83 -14.10 -3.86 -10.46
CA ASP A 83 -15.50 -3.46 -10.32
C ASP A 83 -16.13 -3.78 -8.96
N ARG A 84 -15.43 -4.56 -8.13
CA ARG A 84 -15.90 -4.93 -6.79
C ARG A 84 -15.03 -4.36 -5.70
N ARG A 85 -15.63 -3.59 -4.80
CA ARG A 85 -15.02 -3.18 -3.54
C ARG A 85 -14.78 -4.40 -2.66
N TYR A 86 -13.53 -4.80 -2.49
CA TYR A 86 -13.15 -5.94 -1.64
C TYR A 86 -12.49 -5.52 -0.32
N ALA A 87 -12.11 -4.25 -0.18
CA ALA A 87 -11.53 -3.68 1.02
C ALA A 87 -11.97 -2.23 1.20
N ASP A 88 -11.81 -1.69 2.39
CA ASP A 88 -12.06 -0.28 2.69
C ASP A 88 -10.78 0.53 2.48
N PHE A 89 -9.62 -0.09 2.70
CA PHE A 89 -8.30 0.46 2.42
C PHE A 89 -7.42 -0.55 1.68
N ILE A 90 -6.55 -0.04 0.81
CA ILE A 90 -5.45 -0.81 0.22
C ILE A 90 -4.13 -0.20 0.70
N ILE A 91 -3.30 -1.01 1.35
CA ILE A 91 -1.95 -0.63 1.77
C ILE A 91 -0.95 -1.13 0.75
N CYS A 92 -0.34 -0.20 0.00
CA CYS A 92 0.74 -0.48 -0.93
C CYS A 92 2.08 -0.36 -0.23
N VAL A 93 2.80 -1.47 -0.10
CA VAL A 93 4.11 -1.55 0.55
C VAL A 93 5.21 -1.63 -0.50
N ALA A 94 5.93 -0.54 -0.70
CA ALA A 94 7.16 -0.52 -1.50
C ALA A 94 8.30 -1.11 -0.66
N HIS A 95 8.48 -2.43 -0.75
CA HIS A 95 9.44 -3.14 0.08
C HIS A 95 10.87 -2.83 -0.33
N ASN A 96 11.66 -2.35 0.63
CA ASN A 96 13.09 -2.16 0.46
C ASN A 96 13.84 -3.42 0.90
N SER A 97 14.47 -4.10 -0.04
CA SER A 97 15.30 -5.28 0.23
C SER A 97 16.61 -4.93 0.97
N ARG A 98 16.98 -3.67 1.07
CA ARG A 98 18.16 -3.20 1.81
C ARG A 98 17.78 -3.03 3.29
N ARG A 99 18.56 -3.68 4.18
CA ARG A 99 18.32 -3.70 5.64
C ARG A 99 18.19 -2.32 6.29
N ASN A 100 18.81 -1.28 5.72
CA ASN A 100 18.92 0.05 6.32
C ASN A 100 17.89 1.06 5.79
N ARG A 101 16.93 0.65 4.95
CA ARG A 101 15.86 1.54 4.47
C ARG A 101 14.51 0.99 4.88
N PRO A 102 13.66 1.78 5.55
CA PRO A 102 12.29 1.40 5.83
C PRO A 102 11.50 1.22 4.54
N ASP A 103 10.45 0.41 4.60
CA ASP A 103 9.48 0.30 3.51
C ASP A 103 8.66 1.60 3.44
N ASP A 104 8.38 2.06 2.22
CA ASP A 104 7.40 3.11 2.01
C ASP A 104 6.00 2.48 1.92
N CYS A 105 5.07 2.98 2.72
CA CYS A 105 3.70 2.52 2.74
C CYS A 105 2.76 3.62 2.27
N PHE A 106 1.77 3.27 1.44
CA PHE A 106 0.70 4.16 1.03
C PHE A 106 -0.62 3.56 1.50
N VAL A 107 -1.32 4.28 2.37
CA VAL A 107 -2.61 3.86 2.95
C VAL A 107 -3.72 4.53 2.16
N ILE A 108 -4.24 3.84 1.16
CA ILE A 108 -5.14 4.41 0.16
C ILE A 108 -6.58 3.97 0.46
N PRO A 109 -7.50 4.89 0.75
CA PRO A 109 -8.93 4.57 0.82
C PRO A 109 -9.41 4.04 -0.54
N TRP A 110 -10.31 3.07 -0.53
CA TRP A 110 -10.85 2.51 -1.77
C TRP A 110 -11.42 3.57 -2.71
N GLU A 111 -12.12 4.55 -2.19
CA GLU A 111 -12.75 5.62 -2.94
C GLU A 111 -11.76 6.53 -3.68
N ALA A 112 -10.52 6.60 -3.19
CA ALA A 112 -9.46 7.40 -3.78
C ALA A 112 -8.72 6.68 -4.93
N ILE A 113 -9.00 5.38 -5.12
CA ILE A 113 -8.37 4.62 -6.19
C ILE A 113 -8.99 5.01 -7.51
N SER A 114 -8.15 5.58 -8.37
CA SER A 114 -8.51 5.93 -9.74
C SER A 114 -7.46 5.35 -10.68
N GLY A 115 -7.84 4.34 -11.40
CA GLY A 115 -6.96 3.60 -12.30
C GLY A 115 -6.59 2.21 -11.78
N LYS A 116 -6.02 1.42 -12.68
CA LYS A 116 -5.76 -0.01 -12.46
C LYS A 116 -4.44 -0.29 -11.78
N THR A 117 -3.51 0.64 -11.87
CA THR A 117 -2.13 0.47 -11.40
C THR A 117 -1.59 1.74 -10.75
N PHE A 118 -0.62 1.54 -9.89
CA PHE A 118 0.17 2.60 -9.26
C PHE A 118 1.64 2.24 -9.38
N ALA A 119 2.47 3.17 -9.84
CA ALA A 119 3.92 3.01 -9.90
C ALA A 119 4.60 4.07 -9.01
N LEU A 120 5.52 3.62 -8.19
CA LEU A 120 6.39 4.45 -7.38
C LEU A 120 7.81 4.39 -7.97
N HIS A 121 8.39 5.55 -8.23
CA HIS A 121 9.77 5.68 -8.71
C HIS A 121 10.67 6.17 -7.57
N ASP A 122 11.79 5.47 -7.35
CA ASP A 122 12.85 5.92 -6.43
C ASP A 122 13.70 6.99 -7.15
N SER A 123 13.30 8.22 -7.02
CA SER A 123 14.11 9.35 -7.42
C SER A 123 15.02 9.75 -6.26
N ARG A 124 16.33 9.73 -6.45
CA ARG A 124 17.29 10.17 -5.42
C ARG A 124 17.13 11.64 -5.02
N THR A 125 16.46 12.44 -5.84
CA THR A 125 16.44 13.89 -5.75
C THR A 125 15.09 14.52 -5.44
N LYS A 126 13.99 13.76 -5.53
CA LYS A 126 12.65 14.31 -5.32
C LYS A 126 11.77 13.35 -4.51
N ALA A 127 11.03 13.91 -3.55
CA ALA A 127 9.93 13.21 -2.93
C ALA A 127 8.89 12.80 -3.99
N TYR A 128 8.22 11.66 -3.79
CA TYR A 128 7.11 11.27 -4.66
C TYR A 128 6.00 12.34 -4.60
N VAL A 129 5.66 12.90 -5.75
CA VAL A 129 4.63 13.95 -5.91
C VAL A 129 3.44 13.47 -6.76
N GLY A 130 3.29 12.18 -6.94
CA GLY A 130 2.18 11.59 -7.71
C GLY A 130 0.84 11.65 -6.96
N ARG A 131 -0.22 11.20 -7.64
CA ARG A 131 -1.61 11.19 -7.17
C ARG A 131 -1.81 10.67 -5.75
N TYR A 132 -1.03 9.68 -5.34
CA TYR A 132 -1.17 9.05 -4.02
C TYR A 132 -0.17 9.58 -2.99
N ALA A 133 0.51 10.71 -3.25
CA ALA A 133 1.52 11.27 -2.35
C ALA A 133 0.97 11.60 -0.96
N CYS A 134 -0.27 12.10 -0.88
CA CYS A 134 -0.96 12.41 0.37
C CYS A 134 -1.26 11.17 1.24
N TYR A 135 -1.24 9.98 0.65
CA TYR A 135 -1.50 8.72 1.37
C TYR A 135 -0.24 8.04 1.88
N ARG A 136 0.94 8.65 1.67
CA ARG A 136 2.21 8.11 2.15
C ARG A 136 2.26 8.15 3.67
N ASN A 137 2.35 6.97 4.28
CA ASN A 137 2.38 6.77 5.74
C ASN A 137 1.16 7.36 6.51
N SER A 138 0.03 7.59 5.84
CA SER A 138 -1.20 8.16 6.41
C SER A 138 -2.02 7.09 7.15
N TRP A 139 -1.42 6.51 8.18
CA TRP A 139 -2.03 5.46 9.00
C TRP A 139 -3.22 5.93 9.83
N ASP A 140 -3.25 7.22 10.17
CA ASP A 140 -4.31 7.93 10.86
C ASP A 140 -5.68 7.79 10.16
N LEU A 141 -5.70 7.69 8.82
CA LEU A 141 -6.92 7.47 8.05
C LEU A 141 -7.68 6.21 8.48
N VAL A 142 -6.97 5.14 8.84
CA VAL A 142 -7.61 3.92 9.36
C VAL A 142 -8.19 4.17 10.75
N GLY A 143 -7.46 4.87 11.61
CA GLY A 143 -7.93 5.25 12.94
C GLY A 143 -9.20 6.10 12.89
N GLU A 144 -9.24 7.10 12.01
CA GLU A 144 -10.43 7.94 11.77
C GLU A 144 -11.63 7.11 11.27
N ALA A 145 -11.40 6.16 10.36
CA ALA A 145 -12.46 5.29 9.87
C ALA A 145 -13.02 4.39 10.98
N VAL A 146 -12.16 3.86 11.86
CA VAL A 146 -12.56 3.09 13.04
C VAL A 146 -13.44 3.93 13.96
N ASN A 147 -13.03 5.16 14.25
CA ASN A 147 -13.78 6.07 15.13
C ASN A 147 -15.16 6.44 14.53
N ARG A 148 -15.24 6.69 13.22
CA ARG A 148 -16.50 6.92 12.52
C ARG A 148 -17.45 5.73 12.59
N SER A 149 -16.92 4.52 12.38
CA SER A 149 -17.71 3.27 12.46
C SER A 149 -18.27 3.06 13.87
N ALA A 150 -17.47 3.27 14.90
CA ALA A 150 -17.92 3.17 16.29
C ALA A 150 -19.00 4.20 16.66
N ALA A 151 -18.88 5.43 16.18
CA ALA A 151 -19.88 6.48 16.40
C ALA A 151 -21.22 6.15 15.72
N THR A 152 -21.20 5.54 14.54
CA THR A 152 -22.41 5.13 13.82
C THR A 152 -23.13 4.00 14.57
N LEU A 153 -22.42 3.02 15.08
CA LEU A 153 -23.01 1.92 15.85
C LEU A 153 -23.69 2.40 17.13
N ARG A 154 -23.11 3.41 17.82
CA ARG A 154 -23.72 4.00 19.05
C ARG A 154 -25.01 4.79 18.79
N LYS A 155 -25.23 5.28 17.58
CA LYS A 155 -26.46 6.03 17.23
C LYS A 155 -27.64 5.13 16.85
N VAL A 156 -27.37 3.85 16.58
CA VAL A 156 -28.39 2.87 16.14
C VAL A 156 -28.82 1.94 17.30
N ALA A 157 -28.06 1.94 18.39
CA ALA A 157 -28.37 1.22 19.62
C ALA A 157 -29.13 2.11 20.61
#